data_7a075d74e9ba20cc7d82ab3f99e582c4
#
_entry.id   7a075d74e9ba20cc7d82ab3f99e582c4
#
_cell.length_a   1.000
_cell.length_b   1.000
_cell.length_c   1.000
_cell.angle_alpha   90.00
_cell.angle_beta   90.00
_cell.angle_gamma   90.00
#
_symmetry.space_group_name_H-M   'P 1'
#
loop_
_entity.id
_entity.type
_entity.pdbx_description
1 polymer ?
#
loop_
_entity_poly.entity_id
_entity_poly.type
_entity_poly.pdbx_seq_one_letter_code
_entity_poly.pdbx_strand_id
1 'polypeptide(L)'
;VMEQLTYGEEVYRFELEPSRDPQLAAFYQVIVDKGNQQMTDGDSLDNLAATADPVYERQVDELMEKIMADVDENTRARQEGRRPENVTLSDYVDYRTYLDYDIKVTNTVSGQQASLSRVSRDSSGGENQAPFYVAICASLLQIYQKSENSIRLVLLDEAFSKMTSDRIRPMMELFRRLQLQVLLISTVEKSTAIQPL
;
A
#
# COMPACT_ATOMS: atom_id res chain seq x y z
N VAL A 1 -8.38 -6.31 -7.71
CA VAL A 1 -7.18 -5.97 -6.93
C VAL A 1 -6.46 -7.28 -6.63
N MET A 2 -5.17 -7.37 -6.98
CA MET A 2 -4.38 -8.55 -6.59
C MET A 2 -4.08 -8.43 -5.09
N GLU A 3 -4.79 -9.24 -4.30
CA GLU A 3 -4.63 -9.25 -2.86
C GLU A 3 -3.41 -10.05 -2.41
N GLN A 4 -2.86 -10.91 -3.29
CA GLN A 4 -1.72 -11.76 -2.98
C GLN A 4 -0.86 -12.11 -4.19
N LEU A 5 0.44 -12.27 -3.97
CA LEU A 5 1.42 -12.75 -4.95
C LEU A 5 2.25 -13.90 -4.36
N THR A 6 2.52 -14.91 -5.17
CA THR A 6 3.39 -16.02 -4.78
C THR A 6 4.79 -15.82 -5.34
N TYR A 7 5.79 -15.96 -4.49
CA TYR A 7 7.22 -15.87 -4.81
C TYR A 7 7.96 -17.04 -4.13
N GLY A 8 8.44 -17.98 -4.92
CA GLY A 8 9.00 -19.23 -4.39
C GLY A 8 7.99 -19.97 -3.52
N GLU A 9 8.37 -20.27 -2.30
CA GLU A 9 7.54 -20.91 -1.28
C GLU A 9 6.75 -19.90 -0.41
N GLU A 10 6.83 -18.61 -0.72
CA GLU A 10 6.24 -17.55 0.06
C GLU A 10 5.02 -16.95 -0.66
N VAL A 11 3.96 -16.71 0.08
CA VAL A 11 2.78 -15.97 -0.36
C VAL A 11 2.75 -14.62 0.33
N TYR A 12 2.75 -13.57 -0.48
CA TYR A 12 2.71 -12.17 -0.06
C TYR A 12 1.28 -11.67 -0.16
N ARG A 13 0.71 -11.25 0.97
CA ARG A 13 -0.60 -10.63 1.04
C ARG A 13 -0.44 -9.18 1.43
N PHE A 14 -0.99 -8.29 0.62
CA PHE A 14 -1.04 -6.85 0.88
C PHE A 14 -2.26 -6.55 1.73
N GLU A 15 -2.06 -6.00 2.91
CA GLU A 15 -3.13 -5.66 3.84
C GLU A 15 -3.19 -4.15 4.01
N LEU A 16 -4.43 -3.67 4.07
CA LEU A 16 -4.78 -2.29 4.35
C LEU A 16 -5.70 -2.31 5.55
N GLU A 17 -5.31 -1.67 6.63
CA GLU A 17 -6.11 -1.54 7.83
C GLU A 17 -6.33 -0.05 8.13
N PRO A 18 -7.48 0.33 8.69
CA PRO A 18 -7.65 1.69 9.19
C PRO A 18 -6.55 2.04 10.20
N SER A 19 -6.17 3.30 10.24
CA SER A 19 -5.19 3.82 11.19
C SER A 19 -5.55 3.42 12.63
N ARG A 20 -4.54 3.23 13.46
CA ARG A 20 -4.70 3.00 14.90
C ARG A 20 -5.18 4.25 15.64
N ASP A 21 -5.02 5.42 15.06
CA ASP A 21 -5.64 6.64 15.55
C ASP A 21 -7.15 6.59 15.29
N PRO A 22 -8.00 6.63 16.35
CA PRO A 22 -9.45 6.48 16.20
C PRO A 22 -10.09 7.57 15.34
N GLN A 23 -9.49 8.75 15.31
CA GLN A 23 -10.02 9.89 14.58
C GLN A 23 -9.72 9.78 13.09
N LEU A 24 -8.50 9.36 12.72
CA LEU A 24 -8.12 9.09 11.34
C LEU A 24 -8.86 7.86 10.79
N ALA A 25 -9.05 6.83 11.61
CA ALA A 25 -9.87 5.67 11.26
C ALA A 25 -11.35 6.06 10.99
N ALA A 26 -11.94 6.92 11.84
CA ALA A 26 -13.30 7.42 11.63
C ALA A 26 -13.42 8.27 10.36
N PHE A 27 -12.41 9.13 10.08
CA PHE A 27 -12.34 9.90 8.85
C PHE A 27 -12.34 8.98 7.63
N TYR A 28 -11.50 7.95 7.62
CA TYR A 28 -11.46 6.99 6.53
C TYR A 28 -12.81 6.32 6.30
N GLN A 29 -13.44 5.81 7.35
CA GLN A 29 -14.72 5.11 7.24
C GLN A 29 -15.86 6.00 6.75
N VAL A 30 -15.94 7.23 7.23
CA VAL A 30 -17.06 8.13 6.89
C VAL A 30 -16.82 8.80 5.53
N ILE A 31 -15.65 9.39 5.33
CA ILE A 31 -15.41 10.23 4.15
C ILE A 31 -14.95 9.40 2.95
N VAL A 32 -14.02 8.46 3.15
CA VAL A 32 -13.40 7.74 2.03
C VAL A 32 -14.21 6.50 1.66
N ASP A 33 -14.50 5.63 2.61
CA ASP A 33 -15.14 4.34 2.33
C ASP A 33 -16.63 4.51 2.00
N LYS A 34 -17.40 5.14 2.88
CA LYS A 34 -18.83 5.40 2.63
C LYS A 34 -19.05 6.42 1.51
N GLY A 35 -18.22 7.46 1.42
CA GLY A 35 -18.30 8.43 0.34
C GLY A 35 -18.10 7.79 -1.03
N ASN A 36 -17.12 6.87 -1.17
CA ASN A 36 -16.91 6.12 -2.40
C ASN A 36 -18.08 5.17 -2.72
N GLN A 37 -18.69 4.54 -1.72
CA GLN A 37 -19.87 3.68 -1.93
C GLN A 37 -21.07 4.48 -2.47
N GLN A 38 -21.33 5.66 -1.92
CA GLN A 38 -22.41 6.53 -2.43
C GLN A 38 -22.15 7.04 -3.85
N MET A 39 -20.89 7.28 -4.22
CA MET A 39 -20.55 7.70 -5.60
C MET A 39 -20.68 6.58 -6.63
N THR A 40 -20.55 5.31 -6.22
CA THR A 40 -20.69 4.17 -7.13
C THR A 40 -22.13 3.74 -7.34
N ASP A 41 -23.03 3.99 -6.39
CA ASP A 41 -24.45 3.65 -6.49
C ASP A 41 -25.29 4.70 -7.24
N GLY A 42 -24.71 5.87 -7.56
CA GLY A 42 -25.38 6.98 -8.24
C GLY A 42 -24.91 7.18 -9.67
N ASP A 43 -25.67 6.73 -10.66
CA ASP A 43 -25.39 6.90 -12.09
C ASP A 43 -25.45 8.34 -12.61
N SER A 44 -25.72 9.35 -11.78
CA SER A 44 -25.81 10.74 -12.19
C SER A 44 -25.58 11.72 -11.05
N LEU A 45 -24.83 12.82 -11.33
CA LEU A 45 -24.63 13.95 -10.40
C LEU A 45 -25.95 14.55 -9.87
N ASP A 46 -27.02 14.46 -10.62
CA ASP A 46 -28.37 14.93 -10.23
C ASP A 46 -29.02 14.06 -9.14
N ASN A 47 -28.62 12.79 -9.04
CA ASN A 47 -29.12 11.85 -8.01
C ASN A 47 -28.37 11.99 -6.68
N LEU A 48 -27.13 12.50 -6.67
CA LEU A 48 -26.35 12.70 -5.46
C LEU A 48 -27.05 13.64 -4.45
N ALA A 49 -27.74 14.69 -4.94
CA ALA A 49 -28.48 15.61 -4.09
C ALA A 49 -29.82 15.04 -3.58
N ALA A 50 -30.36 14.01 -4.22
CA ALA A 50 -31.66 13.44 -3.90
C ALA A 50 -31.62 12.18 -3.00
N THR A 51 -30.45 11.58 -2.83
CA THR A 51 -30.26 10.30 -2.12
C THR A 51 -29.29 10.39 -0.93
N ALA A 52 -28.95 11.57 -0.46
CA ALA A 52 -28.08 11.73 0.70
C ALA A 52 -28.76 11.06 1.92
N ASP A 53 -28.12 10.01 2.46
CA ASP A 53 -28.57 9.34 3.67
C ASP A 53 -28.46 10.33 4.86
N PRO A 54 -29.56 10.69 5.53
CA PRO A 54 -29.52 11.63 6.66
C PRO A 54 -28.58 11.18 7.80
N VAL A 55 -28.33 9.87 7.91
CA VAL A 55 -27.39 9.30 8.88
C VAL A 55 -25.95 9.61 8.45
N TYR A 56 -25.67 9.50 7.17
CA TYR A 56 -24.36 9.83 6.63
C TYR A 56 -24.06 11.32 6.76
N GLU A 57 -25.00 12.20 6.40
CA GLU A 57 -24.83 13.65 6.55
C GLU A 57 -24.50 14.04 7.99
N ARG A 58 -25.23 13.50 8.97
CA ARG A 58 -24.94 13.73 10.39
C ARG A 58 -23.54 13.26 10.78
N GLN A 59 -23.10 12.08 10.30
CA GLN A 59 -21.76 11.56 10.58
C GLN A 59 -20.66 12.47 9.99
N VAL A 60 -20.90 13.02 8.81
CA VAL A 60 -19.99 13.99 8.19
C VAL A 60 -19.94 15.27 9.02
N ASP A 61 -21.07 15.81 9.41
CA ASP A 61 -21.15 17.03 10.22
C ASP A 61 -20.44 16.88 11.58
N GLU A 62 -20.73 15.80 12.31
CA GLU A 62 -20.07 15.49 13.59
C GLU A 62 -18.55 15.35 13.45
N LEU A 63 -18.10 14.72 12.36
CA LEU A 63 -16.68 14.57 12.07
C LEU A 63 -16.03 15.92 11.72
N MET A 64 -16.70 16.75 10.93
CA MET A 64 -16.21 18.08 10.57
C MET A 64 -16.11 19.02 11.77
N GLU A 65 -17.12 19.00 12.66
CA GLU A 65 -17.07 19.76 13.91
C GLU A 65 -15.87 19.37 14.77
N LYS A 66 -15.58 18.06 14.87
CA LYS A 66 -14.44 17.57 15.60
C LYS A 66 -13.11 17.99 14.98
N ILE A 67 -12.98 17.88 13.65
CA ILE A 67 -11.78 18.33 12.92
C ILE A 67 -11.53 19.83 13.17
N MET A 68 -12.57 20.64 13.10
CA MET A 68 -12.46 22.09 13.33
C MET A 68 -12.03 22.39 14.78
N ALA A 69 -12.60 21.69 15.77
CA ALA A 69 -12.21 21.85 17.17
C ALA A 69 -10.73 21.49 17.39
N ASP A 70 -10.23 20.43 16.78
CA ASP A 70 -8.81 20.04 16.88
C ASP A 70 -7.86 21.05 16.20
N VAL A 71 -8.27 21.61 15.05
CA VAL A 71 -7.52 22.68 14.37
C VAL A 71 -7.42 23.91 15.25
N ASP A 72 -8.52 24.31 15.88
CA ASP A 72 -8.56 25.46 16.79
C ASP A 72 -7.67 25.22 18.02
N GLU A 73 -7.74 24.06 18.65
CA GLU A 73 -6.92 23.73 19.81
C GLU A 73 -5.42 23.64 19.43
N ASN A 74 -5.08 23.03 18.30
CA ASN A 74 -3.72 22.99 17.80
C ASN A 74 -3.17 24.40 17.51
N THR A 75 -4.03 25.29 17.04
CA THR A 75 -3.67 26.70 16.79
C THR A 75 -3.40 27.44 18.09
N ARG A 76 -4.25 27.27 19.12
CA ARG A 76 -4.05 27.82 20.46
C ARG A 76 -2.77 27.30 21.10
N ALA A 77 -2.55 25.97 21.02
CA ALA A 77 -1.33 25.35 21.55
C ALA A 77 -0.07 25.96 20.96
N ARG A 78 -0.06 26.21 19.63
CA ARG A 78 1.08 26.87 18.96
C ARG A 78 1.28 28.31 19.40
N GLN A 79 0.20 29.07 19.57
CA GLN A 79 0.25 30.46 20.07
C GLN A 79 0.80 30.55 21.49
N GLU A 80 0.51 29.53 22.31
CA GLU A 80 0.98 29.41 23.70
C GLU A 80 2.39 28.77 23.81
N GLY A 81 3.03 28.44 22.67
CA GLY A 81 4.32 27.77 22.65
C GLY A 81 4.29 26.29 23.06
N ARG A 82 3.11 25.70 23.12
CA ARG A 82 2.92 24.27 23.37
C ARG A 82 2.94 23.47 22.07
N ARG A 83 3.33 22.21 22.14
CA ARG A 83 3.28 21.28 21.00
C ARG A 83 1.83 20.88 20.76
N PRO A 84 1.34 20.92 19.49
CA PRO A 84 0.04 20.34 19.15
C PRO A 84 0.00 18.83 19.45
N GLU A 85 -1.05 18.37 20.06
CA GLU A 85 -1.26 16.96 20.43
C GLU A 85 -2.32 16.28 19.59
N ASN A 86 -3.25 17.06 18.99
CA ASN A 86 -4.32 16.52 18.17
C ASN A 86 -3.89 16.31 16.72
N VAL A 87 -4.68 15.52 16.00
CA VAL A 87 -4.52 15.32 14.54
C VAL A 87 -4.54 16.67 13.83
N THR A 88 -3.63 16.85 12.89
CA THR A 88 -3.50 18.10 12.15
C THR A 88 -4.28 18.05 10.83
N LEU A 89 -4.62 19.21 10.25
CA LEU A 89 -5.30 19.25 8.97
C LEU A 89 -4.49 18.55 7.86
N SER A 90 -3.16 18.62 7.92
CA SER A 90 -2.29 17.92 6.97
C SER A 90 -2.43 16.40 7.03
N ASP A 91 -2.76 15.84 8.20
CA ASP A 91 -2.95 14.41 8.37
C ASP A 91 -4.22 13.92 7.67
N TYR A 92 -5.25 14.75 7.57
CA TYR A 92 -6.48 14.43 6.84
C TYR A 92 -6.35 14.55 5.31
N VAL A 93 -5.36 15.28 4.83
CA VAL A 93 -5.10 15.42 3.39
C VAL A 93 -4.17 14.31 2.89
N ASP A 94 -3.34 13.75 3.76
CA ASP A 94 -2.41 12.69 3.41
C ASP A 94 -3.02 11.30 3.64
N TYR A 95 -3.43 10.61 2.55
CA TYR A 95 -4.02 9.27 2.64
C TYR A 95 -3.14 8.24 3.37
N ARG A 96 -1.84 8.49 3.52
CA ARG A 96 -0.91 7.61 4.24
C ARG A 96 -1.10 7.63 5.75
N THR A 97 -1.84 8.58 6.29
CA THR A 97 -2.04 8.75 7.72
C THR A 97 -3.27 8.02 8.25
N TYR A 98 -4.31 7.85 7.42
CA TYR A 98 -5.54 7.18 7.84
C TYR A 98 -5.65 5.71 7.45
N LEU A 99 -4.59 5.17 6.82
CA LEU A 99 -4.45 3.76 6.52
C LEU A 99 -3.08 3.25 6.97
N ASP A 100 -3.08 2.12 7.64
CA ASP A 100 -1.88 1.33 7.92
C ASP A 100 -1.70 0.28 6.80
N TYR A 101 -0.51 0.24 6.23
CA TYR A 101 -0.13 -0.69 5.18
C TYR A 101 0.79 -1.75 5.74
N ASP A 102 0.49 -3.00 5.49
CA ASP A 102 1.38 -4.10 5.83
C ASP A 102 1.42 -5.16 4.71
N ILE A 103 2.52 -5.90 4.68
CA ILE A 103 2.68 -7.06 3.81
C ILE A 103 2.87 -8.26 4.72
N LYS A 104 1.90 -9.17 4.72
CA LYS A 104 2.02 -10.46 5.38
C LYS A 104 2.65 -11.47 4.44
N VAL A 105 3.70 -12.10 4.91
CA VAL A 105 4.42 -13.16 4.21
C VAL A 105 4.13 -14.47 4.91
N THR A 106 3.59 -15.43 4.17
CA THR A 106 3.32 -16.79 4.66
C THR A 106 4.19 -17.78 3.89
N ASN A 107 5.05 -18.52 4.60
CA ASN A 107 5.77 -19.64 3.99
C ASN A 107 4.82 -20.82 3.84
N THR A 108 4.65 -21.33 2.63
CA THR A 108 3.67 -22.39 2.30
C THR A 108 4.11 -23.77 2.80
N VAL A 109 5.40 -23.97 3.06
CA VAL A 109 5.95 -25.25 3.53
C VAL A 109 5.92 -25.32 5.06
N SER A 110 6.39 -24.28 5.74
CA SER A 110 6.45 -24.26 7.21
C SER A 110 5.17 -23.74 7.87
N GLY A 111 4.29 -23.06 7.13
CA GLY A 111 3.13 -22.37 7.65
C GLY A 111 3.45 -21.11 8.48
N GLN A 112 4.72 -20.73 8.58
CA GLN A 112 5.12 -19.55 9.34
C GLN A 112 4.60 -18.28 8.66
N GLN A 113 4.09 -17.36 9.48
CA GLN A 113 3.65 -16.05 9.04
C GLN A 113 4.49 -14.96 9.67
N ALA A 114 4.87 -13.98 8.85
CA ALA A 114 5.60 -12.81 9.28
C ALA A 114 4.99 -11.56 8.67
N SER A 115 4.99 -10.46 9.44
CA SER A 115 4.65 -9.12 8.97
C SER A 115 5.93 -8.41 8.55
N LEU A 116 5.96 -7.85 7.35
CA LEU A 116 7.15 -7.16 6.84
C LEU A 116 7.53 -5.96 7.72
N SER A 117 6.57 -5.26 8.27
CA SER A 117 6.80 -4.13 9.18
C SER A 117 7.55 -4.54 10.46
N ARG A 118 7.42 -5.79 10.88
CA ARG A 118 8.14 -6.35 12.04
C ARG A 118 9.50 -6.94 11.64
N VAL A 119 9.52 -7.71 10.56
CA VAL A 119 10.75 -8.40 10.10
C VAL A 119 11.79 -7.44 9.57
N SER A 120 11.39 -6.32 8.96
CA SER A 120 12.33 -5.34 8.38
C SER A 120 13.26 -4.67 9.41
N ARG A 121 12.89 -4.73 10.70
CA ARG A 121 13.73 -4.18 11.78
C ARG A 121 14.85 -5.13 12.20
N ASP A 122 14.63 -6.44 12.03
CA ASP A 122 15.52 -7.48 12.57
C ASP A 122 16.31 -8.25 11.47
N SER A 123 15.96 -8.06 10.19
CA SER A 123 16.56 -8.82 9.09
C SER A 123 17.76 -8.12 8.47
N SER A 124 18.73 -8.91 8.03
CA SER A 124 19.87 -8.42 7.24
C SER A 124 19.41 -7.83 5.91
N GLY A 125 20.08 -6.78 5.42
CA GLY A 125 19.64 -6.00 4.25
C GLY A 125 19.37 -6.79 2.96
N GLY A 126 19.77 -8.06 2.84
CA GLY A 126 19.52 -8.92 1.68
C GLY A 126 18.16 -9.62 1.71
N GLU A 127 17.68 -10.01 2.89
CA GLU A 127 16.40 -10.70 3.06
C GLU A 127 15.21 -9.76 2.81
N ASN A 128 15.42 -8.46 3.02
CA ASN A 128 14.39 -7.44 2.85
C ASN A 128 14.17 -7.01 1.40
N GLN A 129 15.03 -7.37 0.43
CA GLN A 129 14.85 -6.93 -0.96
C GLN A 129 13.70 -7.67 -1.68
N ALA A 130 13.50 -8.95 -1.44
CA ALA A 130 12.46 -9.72 -2.13
C ALA A 130 11.04 -9.13 -1.95
N PRO A 131 10.59 -8.77 -0.73
CA PRO A 131 9.29 -8.12 -0.54
C PRO A 131 9.09 -6.83 -1.34
N PHE A 132 10.14 -6.01 -1.49
CA PHE A 132 10.07 -4.80 -2.29
C PHE A 132 9.87 -5.09 -3.77
N TYR A 133 10.60 -6.06 -4.33
CA TYR A 133 10.39 -6.48 -5.71
C TYR A 133 8.99 -7.04 -5.94
N VAL A 134 8.46 -7.84 -5.00
CA VAL A 134 7.09 -8.36 -5.07
C VAL A 134 6.07 -7.22 -5.05
N ALA A 135 6.25 -6.21 -4.18
CA ALA A 135 5.39 -5.03 -4.12
C ALA A 135 5.44 -4.21 -5.42
N ILE A 136 6.65 -4.01 -5.98
CA ILE A 136 6.81 -3.35 -7.29
C ILE A 136 6.08 -4.12 -8.38
N CYS A 137 6.24 -5.45 -8.43
CA CYS A 137 5.53 -6.30 -9.39
C CYS A 137 4.02 -6.19 -9.26
N ALA A 138 3.48 -6.20 -8.03
CA ALA A 138 2.05 -6.02 -7.79
C ALA A 138 1.54 -4.68 -8.33
N SER A 139 2.28 -3.60 -8.06
CA SER A 139 1.95 -2.25 -8.53
C SER A 139 1.97 -2.14 -10.05
N LEU A 140 3.00 -2.71 -10.69
CA LEU A 140 3.14 -2.72 -12.15
C LEU A 140 2.00 -3.50 -12.82
N LEU A 141 1.59 -4.63 -12.24
CA LEU A 141 0.46 -5.39 -12.75
C LEU A 141 -0.83 -4.60 -12.75
N GLN A 142 -1.12 -3.85 -11.69
CA GLN A 142 -2.30 -2.99 -11.64
C GLN A 142 -2.29 -1.93 -12.75
N ILE A 143 -1.12 -1.37 -13.06
CA ILE A 143 -0.96 -0.40 -14.14
C ILE A 143 -1.18 -1.06 -15.51
N TYR A 144 -0.56 -2.22 -15.73
CA TYR A 144 -0.59 -2.89 -17.02
C TYR A 144 -1.90 -3.60 -17.32
N GLN A 145 -2.69 -3.98 -16.31
CA GLN A 145 -4.03 -4.56 -16.49
C GLN A 145 -5.07 -3.54 -16.99
N LYS A 146 -4.81 -2.23 -16.82
CA LYS A 146 -5.72 -1.18 -17.30
C LYS A 146 -5.71 -0.99 -18.81
N SER A 147 -4.75 -1.58 -19.52
CA SER A 147 -4.61 -1.45 -20.97
C SER A 147 -4.35 -2.83 -21.60
N GLU A 148 -5.14 -3.19 -22.60
CA GLU A 148 -4.98 -4.45 -23.36
C GLU A 148 -3.65 -4.50 -24.13
N ASN A 149 -3.10 -3.34 -24.50
CA ASN A 149 -1.89 -3.19 -25.31
C ASN A 149 -0.71 -2.61 -24.54
N SER A 150 -0.44 -3.07 -23.33
CA SER A 150 0.68 -2.59 -22.53
C SER A 150 1.99 -3.33 -22.87
N ILE A 151 3.08 -2.59 -23.00
CA ILE A 151 4.42 -3.13 -23.30
C ILE A 151 4.99 -3.94 -22.13
N ARG A 152 4.51 -3.73 -20.91
CA ARG A 152 4.94 -4.38 -19.67
C ARG A 152 6.46 -4.34 -19.42
N LEU A 153 7.12 -3.24 -19.83
CA LEU A 153 8.56 -3.05 -19.71
C LEU A 153 8.93 -2.54 -18.31
N VAL A 154 9.92 -3.18 -17.70
CA VAL A 154 10.49 -2.81 -16.40
C VAL A 154 11.99 -2.68 -16.53
N LEU A 155 12.57 -1.56 -16.09
CA LEU A 155 14.00 -1.34 -15.99
C LEU A 155 14.40 -1.37 -14.53
N LEU A 156 15.37 -2.21 -14.19
CA LEU A 156 15.91 -2.33 -12.84
C LEU A 156 17.41 -2.10 -12.87
N ASP A 157 17.86 -1.03 -12.25
CA ASP A 157 19.27 -0.72 -12.05
C ASP A 157 19.75 -1.29 -10.72
N GLU A 158 21.01 -1.73 -10.68
CA GLU A 158 21.62 -2.45 -9.55
C GLU A 158 20.76 -3.63 -9.06
N ALA A 159 20.09 -4.30 -9.99
CA ALA A 159 19.16 -5.37 -9.67
C ALA A 159 19.83 -6.47 -8.85
N PHE A 160 19.14 -6.86 -7.78
CA PHE A 160 19.53 -7.99 -6.94
C PHE A 160 20.87 -7.84 -6.19
N SER A 161 21.38 -6.61 -6.04
CA SER A 161 22.71 -6.36 -5.46
C SER A 161 22.91 -7.03 -4.09
N LYS A 162 21.87 -7.13 -3.26
CA LYS A 162 21.90 -7.73 -1.93
C LYS A 162 21.18 -9.09 -1.85
N MET A 163 20.67 -9.63 -2.97
CA MET A 163 19.98 -10.92 -2.99
C MET A 163 20.93 -12.07 -3.26
N THR A 164 20.65 -13.21 -2.66
CA THR A 164 21.34 -14.48 -2.92
C THR A 164 20.79 -15.17 -4.18
N SER A 165 21.56 -16.06 -4.81
CA SER A 165 21.18 -16.71 -6.08
C SER A 165 19.90 -17.54 -5.97
N ASP A 166 19.66 -18.16 -4.83
CA ASP A 166 18.45 -18.94 -4.52
C ASP A 166 17.19 -18.07 -4.42
N ARG A 167 17.33 -16.79 -4.09
CA ARG A 167 16.23 -15.83 -4.11
C ARG A 167 16.05 -15.14 -5.46
N ILE A 168 17.11 -15.00 -6.25
CA ILE A 168 17.02 -14.40 -7.60
C ILE A 168 16.22 -15.29 -8.55
N ARG A 169 16.42 -16.61 -8.53
CA ARG A 169 15.74 -17.54 -9.44
C ARG A 169 14.21 -17.48 -9.33
N PRO A 170 13.59 -17.59 -8.12
CA PRO A 170 12.14 -17.41 -7.98
C PRO A 170 11.65 -16.03 -8.43
N MET A 171 12.49 -14.98 -8.33
CA MET A 171 12.14 -13.65 -8.82
C MET A 171 12.07 -13.61 -10.35
N MET A 172 13.01 -14.24 -11.02
CA MET A 172 12.98 -14.36 -12.48
C MET A 172 11.76 -15.18 -12.96
N GLU A 173 11.38 -16.20 -12.20
CA GLU A 173 10.14 -16.95 -12.43
C GLU A 173 8.89 -16.09 -12.25
N LEU A 174 8.85 -15.28 -11.19
CA LEU A 174 7.76 -14.33 -10.95
C LEU A 174 7.63 -13.37 -12.16
N PHE A 175 8.71 -12.75 -12.61
CA PHE A 175 8.69 -11.86 -13.78
C PHE A 175 8.12 -12.54 -15.03
N ARG A 176 8.50 -13.80 -15.30
CA ARG A 176 7.97 -14.58 -16.42
C ARG A 176 6.47 -14.85 -16.28
N ARG A 177 6.02 -15.30 -15.09
CA ARG A 177 4.60 -15.55 -14.85
C ARG A 177 3.75 -14.30 -15.06
N LEU A 178 4.29 -13.13 -14.70
CA LEU A 178 3.64 -11.84 -14.85
C LEU A 178 3.77 -11.28 -16.27
N GLN A 179 4.48 -12.00 -17.17
CA GLN A 179 4.75 -11.59 -18.54
C GLN A 179 5.42 -10.21 -18.62
N LEU A 180 6.30 -9.90 -17.67
CA LEU A 180 7.07 -8.67 -17.67
C LEU A 180 8.28 -8.79 -18.61
N GLN A 181 8.51 -7.76 -19.41
CA GLN A 181 9.75 -7.57 -20.14
C GLN A 181 10.71 -6.80 -19.24
N VAL A 182 11.77 -7.47 -18.77
CA VAL A 182 12.66 -6.89 -17.77
C VAL A 182 14.04 -6.62 -18.36
N LEU A 183 14.48 -5.37 -18.26
CA LEU A 183 15.86 -4.97 -18.53
C LEU A 183 16.59 -4.82 -17.20
N LEU A 184 17.58 -5.68 -16.96
CA LEU A 184 18.33 -5.73 -15.71
C LEU A 184 19.75 -5.21 -15.93
N ILE A 185 20.16 -4.26 -15.08
CA ILE A 185 21.55 -3.87 -14.90
C ILE A 185 22.01 -4.47 -13.58
N SER A 186 22.98 -5.36 -13.63
CA SER A 186 23.43 -6.14 -12.47
C SER A 186 24.92 -6.44 -12.54
N THR A 187 25.52 -6.84 -11.41
CA THR A 187 26.92 -7.26 -11.37
C THR A 187 27.11 -8.62 -12.04
N VAL A 188 28.32 -8.86 -12.57
CA VAL A 188 28.68 -10.12 -13.23
C VAL A 188 28.45 -11.34 -12.33
N GLU A 189 28.64 -11.20 -11.03
CA GLU A 189 28.43 -12.26 -10.03
C GLU A 189 26.98 -12.79 -10.00
N LYS A 190 26.00 -11.95 -10.36
CA LYS A 190 24.57 -12.31 -10.37
C LYS A 190 24.13 -12.91 -11.71
N SER A 191 24.94 -12.80 -12.76
CA SER A 191 24.57 -13.21 -14.11
C SER A 191 24.12 -14.66 -14.21
N THR A 192 24.79 -15.58 -13.52
CA THR A 192 24.44 -17.01 -13.49
C THR A 192 23.08 -17.33 -12.85
N ALA A 193 22.65 -16.51 -11.91
CA ALA A 193 21.34 -16.66 -11.27
C ALA A 193 20.20 -16.03 -12.11
N ILE A 194 20.54 -15.05 -12.94
CA ILE A 194 19.60 -14.32 -13.80
C ILE A 194 19.37 -15.05 -15.13
N GLN A 195 20.40 -15.71 -15.66
CA GLN A 195 20.31 -16.46 -16.93
C GLN A 195 19.30 -17.59 -16.80
N PRO A 196 18.44 -17.81 -17.81
CA PRO A 196 17.57 -18.97 -17.85
C PRO A 196 18.44 -20.26 -17.92
N LEU A 197 18.04 -21.24 -17.14
CA LEU A 197 18.51 -22.61 -17.26
C LEU A 197 18.05 -23.21 -18.58
#